data_4d31d89f1d7145c92ebbc0cd85b79a57
#
_entry.id   4d31d89f1d7145c92ebbc0cd85b79a57
#
_cell.length_a   1.000
_cell.length_b   1.000
_cell.length_c   1.000
_cell.angle_alpha   90.00
_cell.angle_beta   90.00
_cell.angle_gamma   90.00
#
_symmetry.space_group_name_H-M   'P 1'
#
loop_
_entity.id
_entity.type
_entity.pdbx_description
1 polymer ?
#
loop_
_entity_poly.entity_id
_entity_poly.type
_entity_poly.pdbx_seq_one_letter_code
_entity_poly.pdbx_strand_id
1 'polypeptide(L)'
;MKSLRFGVVIFYAIIAISPLVWLSVTSFKSKADSISTTARFLPTLDDTEVDGIYFHPTLNGYRLLSKPYAGAEHSFYHYLFNTAVIGIISTVAAVTLGTCCAYGFSRFLIPGSRDWLFFILSTRFLPPLAVVIPVLMMYREFDLQNTHFGLIILYTAFNLSLSVWLMKGFIDDIPPAFEEAALVDGYSRMHIFRRIIVPRAVPGMSVTAVFCMISAWNE
;
A
#
# COMPACT_ATOMS: atom_id res chain seq x y z
N MET A 1 -16.38 0.06 35.13
CA MET A 1 -15.63 -0.66 34.06
C MET A 1 -15.83 -0.07 32.67
N LYS A 2 -17.04 0.35 32.25
CA LYS A 2 -17.25 0.94 30.88
C LYS A 2 -16.54 2.29 30.71
N SER A 3 -16.58 3.18 31.72
CA SER A 3 -15.91 4.50 31.67
C SER A 3 -14.39 4.40 31.61
N LEU A 4 -13.78 3.45 32.32
CA LEU A 4 -12.34 3.23 32.25
C LEU A 4 -11.88 2.76 30.85
N ARG A 5 -12.62 1.81 30.25
CA ARG A 5 -12.36 1.34 28.86
C ARG A 5 -12.49 2.48 27.85
N PHE A 6 -13.50 3.32 28.03
CA PHE A 6 -13.71 4.49 27.17
C PHE A 6 -12.57 5.50 27.31
N GLY A 7 -12.12 5.78 28.54
CA GLY A 7 -10.96 6.64 28.79
C GLY A 7 -9.66 6.13 28.13
N VAL A 8 -9.41 4.82 28.21
CA VAL A 8 -8.26 4.18 27.57
C VAL A 8 -8.34 4.31 26.03
N VAL A 9 -9.51 4.08 25.44
CA VAL A 9 -9.69 4.21 23.99
C VAL A 9 -9.44 5.65 23.52
N ILE A 10 -9.98 6.65 24.24
CA ILE A 10 -9.73 8.07 23.91
C ILE A 10 -8.25 8.41 24.02
N PHE A 11 -7.58 7.96 25.08
CA PHE A 11 -6.16 8.21 25.27
C PHE A 11 -5.32 7.68 24.10
N TYR A 12 -5.55 6.43 23.69
CA TYR A 12 -4.86 5.86 22.53
C TYR A 12 -5.23 6.57 21.22
N ALA A 13 -6.49 6.98 21.06
CA ALA A 13 -6.91 7.73 19.88
C ALA A 13 -6.19 9.09 19.78
N ILE A 14 -6.03 9.81 20.89
CA ILE A 14 -5.29 11.08 20.94
C ILE A 14 -3.82 10.85 20.54
N ILE A 15 -3.17 9.83 21.11
CA ILE A 15 -1.78 9.49 20.76
C ILE A 15 -1.65 9.14 19.27
N ALA A 16 -2.57 8.35 18.72
CA ALA A 16 -2.54 7.94 17.31
C ALA A 16 -2.80 9.11 16.35
N ILE A 17 -3.67 10.06 16.73
CA ILE A 17 -4.03 11.20 15.88
C ILE A 17 -3.02 12.34 15.99
N SER A 18 -2.32 12.48 17.13
CA SER A 18 -1.41 13.61 17.38
C SER A 18 -0.33 13.80 16.31
N PRO A 19 0.35 12.76 15.78
CA PRO A 19 1.30 12.94 14.69
C PRO A 19 0.65 13.45 13.39
N LEU A 20 -0.57 13.03 13.09
CA LEU A 20 -1.31 13.47 11.91
C LEU A 20 -1.71 14.94 12.01
N VAL A 21 -2.16 15.37 13.20
CA VAL A 21 -2.43 16.78 13.47
C VAL A 21 -1.16 17.60 13.35
N TRP A 22 -0.05 17.12 13.91
CA TRP A 22 1.24 17.80 13.80
C TRP A 22 1.71 17.95 12.35
N LEU A 23 1.63 16.89 11.53
CA LEU A 23 1.95 16.93 10.11
C LEU A 23 1.04 17.92 9.37
N SER A 24 -0.25 17.90 9.64
CA SER A 24 -1.22 18.83 9.04
C SER A 24 -0.90 20.28 9.38
N VAL A 25 -0.64 20.59 10.64
CA VAL A 25 -0.26 21.93 11.08
C VAL A 25 1.07 22.34 10.44
N THR A 26 2.06 21.46 10.40
CA THR A 26 3.39 21.75 9.84
C THR A 26 3.34 22.01 8.35
N SER A 27 2.40 21.39 7.60
CA SER A 27 2.24 21.61 6.15
C SER A 27 1.89 23.05 5.79
N PHE A 28 1.33 23.82 6.72
CA PHE A 28 0.99 25.24 6.54
C PHE A 28 2.06 26.20 7.08
N LYS A 29 3.18 25.70 7.63
CA LYS A 29 4.27 26.56 8.13
C LYS A 29 5.16 27.03 7.00
N SER A 30 5.79 28.19 7.23
CA SER A 30 6.90 28.63 6.40
C SER A 30 8.13 27.73 6.64
N LYS A 31 9.09 27.75 5.71
CA LYS A 31 10.36 27.03 5.90
C LYS A 31 11.08 27.49 7.18
N ALA A 32 11.06 28.79 7.48
CA ALA A 32 11.68 29.35 8.68
C ALA A 32 11.01 28.83 9.97
N ASP A 33 9.67 28.77 9.99
CA ASP A 33 8.92 28.25 11.14
C ASP A 33 9.11 26.76 11.36
N SER A 34 9.26 26.00 10.28
CA SER A 34 9.45 24.53 10.33
C SER A 34 10.81 24.12 10.90
N ILE A 35 11.85 24.96 10.76
CA ILE A 35 13.21 24.70 11.24
C ILE A 35 13.59 25.57 12.45
N SER A 36 12.62 26.33 13.01
CA SER A 36 12.87 27.18 14.18
C SER A 36 13.22 26.33 15.41
N THR A 37 14.09 26.87 16.27
CA THR A 37 14.48 26.23 17.53
C THR A 37 13.34 26.17 18.55
N THR A 38 12.38 27.08 18.45
CA THR A 38 11.14 27.10 19.24
C THR A 38 10.02 26.40 18.48
N ALA A 39 9.36 25.43 19.14
CA ALA A 39 8.25 24.72 18.52
C ALA A 39 7.01 25.61 18.41
N ARG A 40 6.57 25.90 17.20
CA ARG A 40 5.40 26.73 16.89
C ARG A 40 4.20 25.83 16.60
N PHE A 41 3.13 25.97 17.38
CA PHE A 41 1.98 25.07 17.30
C PHE A 41 0.70 25.71 16.77
N LEU A 42 0.51 27.01 17.09
CA LEU A 42 -0.76 27.69 16.88
C LEU A 42 -0.67 28.63 15.67
N PRO A 43 -1.63 28.55 14.73
CA PRO A 43 -1.72 29.54 13.66
C PRO A 43 -2.21 30.88 14.19
N THR A 44 -1.62 31.99 13.70
CA THR A 44 -2.11 33.34 13.96
C THR A 44 -2.27 34.09 12.65
N LEU A 45 -3.26 34.99 12.62
CA LEU A 45 -3.50 35.90 11.50
C LEU A 45 -3.10 37.34 11.86
N ASP A 46 -2.60 37.58 13.07
CA ASP A 46 -2.12 38.91 13.49
C ASP A 46 -0.77 39.22 12.85
N ASP A 47 -0.67 40.43 12.27
CA ASP A 47 0.57 40.93 11.61
C ASP A 47 1.68 41.33 12.60
N THR A 48 1.45 41.19 13.91
CA THR A 48 2.48 41.42 14.92
C THR A 48 3.56 40.36 14.86
N GLU A 49 4.78 40.70 15.26
CA GLU A 49 5.93 39.77 15.27
C GLU A 49 5.54 38.43 15.92
N VAL A 50 5.72 37.35 15.16
CA VAL A 50 5.38 36.01 15.60
C VAL A 50 6.38 35.57 16.65
N ASP A 51 6.06 35.75 17.90
CA ASP A 51 6.86 35.30 19.03
C ASP A 51 6.29 34.03 19.67
N GLY A 52 7.17 33.19 20.23
CA GLY A 52 6.80 31.99 20.96
C GLY A 52 6.20 30.87 20.13
N ILE A 53 4.98 30.44 20.47
CA ILE A 53 4.32 29.23 19.92
C ILE A 53 3.49 29.48 18.65
N TYR A 54 3.43 30.73 18.17
CA TYR A 54 2.61 31.12 17.03
C TYR A 54 3.36 31.07 15.70
N PHE A 55 2.65 30.85 14.58
CA PHE A 55 3.17 30.93 13.21
C PHE A 55 2.12 31.50 12.25
N HIS A 56 2.55 32.10 11.15
CA HIS A 56 1.66 32.54 10.07
C HIS A 56 1.40 31.41 9.08
N PRO A 57 0.11 30.97 8.93
CA PRO A 57 -0.19 29.92 7.97
C PRO A 57 0.07 30.39 6.54
N THR A 58 0.75 29.58 5.75
CA THR A 58 1.09 29.86 4.37
C THR A 58 0.92 28.64 3.47
N LEU A 59 0.57 28.87 2.21
CA LEU A 59 0.51 27.85 1.17
C LEU A 59 1.80 27.80 0.33
N ASN A 60 2.84 28.52 0.73
CA ASN A 60 4.09 28.57 -0.04
C ASN A 60 4.72 27.19 -0.21
N GLY A 61 4.66 26.31 0.80
CA GLY A 61 5.11 24.92 0.70
C GLY A 61 4.45 24.20 -0.47
N TYR A 62 3.13 24.31 -0.59
CA TYR A 62 2.37 23.67 -1.68
C TYR A 62 2.67 24.28 -3.06
N ARG A 63 2.88 25.62 -3.13
CA ARG A 63 3.27 26.28 -4.38
C ARG A 63 4.66 25.87 -4.85
N LEU A 64 5.57 25.58 -3.92
CA LEU A 64 6.92 25.11 -4.24
C LEU A 64 6.93 23.69 -4.81
N LEU A 65 5.94 22.86 -4.53
CA LEU A 65 5.82 21.49 -5.08
C LEU A 65 5.70 21.47 -6.61
N SER A 66 5.20 22.56 -7.20
CA SER A 66 5.08 22.70 -8.67
C SER A 66 6.43 22.96 -9.35
N LYS A 67 7.47 23.34 -8.58
CA LYS A 67 8.79 23.68 -9.10
C LYS A 67 9.77 22.55 -8.80
N PRO A 68 10.72 22.25 -9.70
CA PRO A 68 11.83 21.41 -9.36
C PRO A 68 12.60 21.99 -8.18
N TYR A 69 12.96 21.16 -7.19
CA TYR A 69 13.86 21.57 -6.14
C TYR A 69 15.33 21.53 -6.64
N ALA A 70 16.25 22.16 -5.93
CA ALA A 70 17.65 22.23 -6.34
C ALA A 70 18.24 20.82 -6.55
N GLY A 71 18.68 20.55 -7.79
CA GLY A 71 19.23 19.27 -8.20
C GLY A 71 18.22 18.22 -8.73
N ALA A 72 16.94 18.54 -8.77
CA ALA A 72 15.90 17.67 -9.37
C ALA A 72 15.56 18.12 -10.79
N GLU A 73 15.40 17.17 -11.71
CA GLU A 73 14.97 17.45 -13.09
C GLU A 73 13.49 17.80 -13.19
N HIS A 74 12.68 17.24 -12.29
CA HIS A 74 11.22 17.32 -12.36
C HIS A 74 10.60 17.84 -11.06
N SER A 75 9.35 18.32 -11.14
CA SER A 75 8.57 18.74 -9.98
C SER A 75 8.12 17.54 -9.14
N PHE A 76 7.74 17.81 -7.87
CA PHE A 76 7.17 16.80 -6.98
C PHE A 76 5.96 16.06 -7.60
N TYR A 77 5.10 16.76 -8.31
CA TYR A 77 3.92 16.15 -8.93
C TYR A 77 4.26 15.10 -9.99
N HIS A 78 5.38 15.26 -10.69
CA HIS A 78 5.86 14.24 -11.63
C HIS A 78 6.24 12.95 -10.90
N TYR A 79 7.01 13.06 -9.81
CA TYR A 79 7.37 11.89 -8.99
C TYR A 79 6.16 11.25 -8.33
N LEU A 80 5.23 12.05 -7.81
CA LEU A 80 3.98 11.57 -7.23
C LEU A 80 3.15 10.78 -8.25
N PHE A 81 3.04 11.29 -9.47
CA PHE A 81 2.34 10.60 -10.56
C PHE A 81 2.99 9.25 -10.90
N ASN A 82 4.33 9.21 -11.02
CA ASN A 82 5.06 7.98 -11.28
C ASN A 82 4.82 6.95 -10.17
N THR A 83 4.93 7.37 -8.90
CA THR A 83 4.65 6.51 -7.74
C THR A 83 3.22 5.98 -7.77
N ALA A 84 2.24 6.84 -8.06
CA ALA A 84 0.84 6.43 -8.14
C ALA A 84 0.60 5.42 -9.27
N VAL A 85 1.14 5.65 -10.47
CA VAL A 85 1.00 4.74 -11.61
C VAL A 85 1.63 3.38 -11.30
N ILE A 86 2.87 3.37 -10.82
CA ILE A 86 3.60 2.15 -10.49
C ILE A 86 2.88 1.40 -9.36
N GLY A 87 2.51 2.09 -8.28
CA GLY A 87 1.84 1.51 -7.13
C GLY A 87 0.47 0.91 -7.46
N ILE A 88 -0.36 1.63 -8.22
CA ILE A 88 -1.69 1.16 -8.61
C ILE A 88 -1.58 -0.05 -9.55
N ILE A 89 -0.77 0.03 -10.60
CA ILE A 89 -0.69 -1.06 -11.59
C ILE A 89 -0.09 -2.32 -10.96
N SER A 90 0.98 -2.21 -10.17
CA SER A 90 1.57 -3.34 -9.47
C SER A 90 0.63 -3.96 -8.44
N THR A 91 -0.14 -3.14 -7.72
CA THR A 91 -1.15 -3.62 -6.76
C THR A 91 -2.26 -4.39 -7.48
N VAL A 92 -2.82 -3.84 -8.56
CA VAL A 92 -3.87 -4.51 -9.34
C VAL A 92 -3.36 -5.84 -9.90
N ALA A 93 -2.14 -5.86 -10.44
CA ALA A 93 -1.51 -7.07 -10.95
C ALA A 93 -1.30 -8.11 -9.84
N ALA A 94 -0.72 -7.71 -8.70
CA ALA A 94 -0.48 -8.60 -7.57
C ALA A 94 -1.77 -9.19 -6.99
N VAL A 95 -2.82 -8.37 -6.80
CA VAL A 95 -4.11 -8.83 -6.27
C VAL A 95 -4.81 -9.75 -7.25
N THR A 96 -4.79 -9.43 -8.54
CA THR A 96 -5.42 -10.26 -9.57
C THR A 96 -4.75 -11.64 -9.66
N LEU A 97 -3.43 -11.66 -9.81
CA LEU A 97 -2.64 -12.90 -9.87
C LEU A 97 -2.75 -13.68 -8.56
N GLY A 98 -2.65 -12.99 -7.42
CA GLY A 98 -2.80 -13.58 -6.10
C GLY A 98 -4.15 -14.22 -5.89
N THR A 99 -5.24 -13.58 -6.34
CA THR A 99 -6.60 -14.14 -6.27
C THR A 99 -6.73 -15.40 -7.14
N CYS A 100 -6.18 -15.40 -8.35
CA CYS A 100 -6.18 -16.58 -9.21
C CYS A 100 -5.41 -17.75 -8.58
N CYS A 101 -4.21 -17.49 -8.06
CA CYS A 101 -3.40 -18.49 -7.36
C CYS A 101 -4.10 -19.01 -6.11
N ALA A 102 -4.63 -18.11 -5.29
CA ALA A 102 -5.35 -18.45 -4.06
C ALA A 102 -6.57 -19.33 -4.33
N TYR A 103 -7.33 -19.03 -5.38
CA TYR A 103 -8.45 -19.88 -5.83
C TYR A 103 -7.95 -21.28 -6.19
N GLY A 104 -6.84 -21.37 -6.92
CA GLY A 104 -6.20 -22.64 -7.24
C GLY A 104 -5.87 -23.46 -5.99
N PHE A 105 -5.22 -22.85 -5.01
CA PHE A 105 -4.84 -23.51 -3.75
C PHE A 105 -6.04 -23.83 -2.83
N SER A 106 -7.13 -23.10 -2.94
CA SER A 106 -8.30 -23.27 -2.08
C SER A 106 -9.27 -24.35 -2.60
N ARG A 107 -9.32 -24.55 -3.92
CA ARG A 107 -10.38 -25.36 -4.56
C ARG A 107 -9.87 -26.59 -5.31
N PHE A 108 -8.59 -26.66 -5.59
CA PHE A 108 -8.01 -27.82 -6.27
C PHE A 108 -7.10 -28.61 -5.34
N LEU A 109 -7.13 -29.92 -5.50
CA LEU A 109 -6.23 -30.82 -4.79
C LEU A 109 -4.83 -30.75 -5.42
N ILE A 110 -4.01 -29.83 -4.91
CA ILE A 110 -2.64 -29.67 -5.36
C ILE A 110 -1.73 -30.47 -4.42
N PRO A 111 -0.99 -31.48 -4.91
CA PRO A 111 -0.05 -32.21 -4.09
C PRO A 111 1.01 -31.26 -3.48
N GLY A 112 1.25 -31.37 -2.17
CA GLY A 112 2.20 -30.50 -1.47
C GLY A 112 1.75 -29.04 -1.34
N SER A 113 0.46 -28.72 -1.48
CA SER A 113 -0.07 -27.34 -1.43
C SER A 113 0.39 -26.56 -0.21
N ARG A 114 0.53 -27.23 0.95
CA ARG A 114 1.01 -26.59 2.18
C ARG A 114 2.46 -26.15 2.06
N ASP A 115 3.30 -26.97 1.46
CA ASP A 115 4.74 -26.68 1.29
C ASP A 115 4.94 -25.57 0.25
N TRP A 116 4.16 -25.60 -0.85
CA TRP A 116 4.15 -24.52 -1.84
C TRP A 116 3.71 -23.19 -1.27
N LEU A 117 2.65 -23.17 -0.47
CA LEU A 117 2.18 -21.96 0.20
C LEU A 117 3.22 -21.42 1.19
N PHE A 118 3.85 -22.32 1.95
CA PHE A 118 4.93 -21.96 2.85
C PHE A 118 6.13 -21.40 2.08
N PHE A 119 6.51 -22.03 0.97
CA PHE A 119 7.59 -21.55 0.11
C PHE A 119 7.27 -20.16 -0.46
N ILE A 120 6.07 -19.94 -1.01
CA ILE A 120 5.64 -18.63 -1.52
C ILE A 120 5.72 -17.57 -0.41
N LEU A 121 5.24 -17.88 0.79
CA LEU A 121 5.30 -16.94 1.91
C LEU A 121 6.74 -16.69 2.36
N SER A 122 7.60 -17.72 2.34
CA SER A 122 9.00 -17.60 2.76
C SER A 122 9.82 -16.65 1.89
N THR A 123 9.44 -16.44 0.63
CA THR A 123 10.10 -15.48 -0.25
C THR A 123 10.02 -14.04 0.29
N ARG A 124 9.01 -13.73 1.12
CA ARG A 124 8.86 -12.42 1.74
C ARG A 124 9.87 -12.16 2.87
N PHE A 125 10.45 -13.21 3.43
CA PHE A 125 11.48 -13.08 4.47
C PHE A 125 12.88 -12.86 3.91
N LEU A 126 13.07 -12.92 2.59
CA LEU A 126 14.34 -12.58 1.98
C LEU A 126 14.66 -11.10 2.22
N PRO A 127 15.85 -10.77 2.75
CA PRO A 127 16.25 -9.38 2.92
C PRO A 127 16.29 -8.67 1.56
N PRO A 128 15.58 -7.54 1.38
CA PRO A 128 15.57 -6.83 0.10
C PRO A 128 16.97 -6.52 -0.43
N LEU A 129 17.90 -6.14 0.46
CA LEU A 129 19.29 -5.85 0.10
C LEU A 129 20.04 -7.05 -0.51
N ALA A 130 19.71 -8.28 -0.08
CA ALA A 130 20.34 -9.48 -0.65
C ALA A 130 19.89 -9.75 -2.10
N VAL A 131 18.69 -9.29 -2.47
CA VAL A 131 18.09 -9.51 -3.79
C VAL A 131 18.39 -8.37 -4.76
N VAL A 132 18.70 -7.16 -4.26
CA VAL A 132 18.93 -5.96 -5.08
C VAL A 132 20.04 -6.17 -6.13
N ILE A 133 21.18 -6.73 -5.75
CA ILE A 133 22.31 -6.88 -6.67
C ILE A 133 21.98 -7.84 -7.83
N PRO A 134 21.49 -9.08 -7.58
CA PRO A 134 21.08 -9.97 -8.66
C PRO A 134 19.98 -9.39 -9.57
N VAL A 135 18.99 -8.69 -8.97
CA VAL A 135 17.91 -8.05 -9.73
C VAL A 135 18.45 -6.93 -10.62
N LEU A 136 19.36 -6.09 -10.12
CA LEU A 136 19.99 -5.04 -10.91
C LEU A 136 20.80 -5.60 -12.09
N MET A 137 21.52 -6.71 -11.88
CA MET A 137 22.26 -7.37 -12.97
C MET A 137 21.31 -7.90 -14.05
N MET A 138 20.24 -8.58 -13.62
CA MET A 138 19.19 -9.07 -14.54
C MET A 138 18.50 -7.91 -15.28
N TYR A 139 18.20 -6.80 -14.60
CA TYR A 139 17.54 -5.65 -15.21
C TYR A 139 18.42 -4.91 -16.21
N ARG A 140 19.76 -4.95 -16.03
CA ARG A 140 20.70 -4.45 -17.04
C ARG A 140 20.65 -5.26 -18.32
N GLU A 141 20.63 -6.59 -18.18
CA GLU A 141 20.60 -7.51 -19.31
C GLU A 141 19.31 -7.37 -20.15
N PHE A 142 18.19 -7.09 -19.50
CA PHE A 142 16.87 -6.95 -20.14
C PHE A 142 16.47 -5.49 -20.44
N ASP A 143 17.36 -4.51 -20.25
CA ASP A 143 17.07 -3.08 -20.43
C ASP A 143 15.84 -2.58 -19.62
N LEU A 144 15.60 -3.17 -18.45
CA LEU A 144 14.49 -2.82 -17.59
C LEU A 144 14.84 -1.73 -16.55
N GLN A 145 16.10 -1.30 -16.50
CA GLN A 145 16.54 -0.25 -15.57
C GLN A 145 15.85 1.08 -15.87
N ASN A 146 15.49 1.80 -14.82
CA ASN A 146 14.85 3.11 -14.90
C ASN A 146 13.56 3.13 -15.74
N THR A 147 12.84 2.01 -15.82
CA THR A 147 11.57 1.90 -16.51
C THR A 147 10.40 1.68 -15.54
N HIS A 148 9.24 2.26 -15.82
CA HIS A 148 8.03 1.98 -15.07
C HIS A 148 7.67 0.49 -15.10
N PHE A 149 7.86 -0.17 -16.25
CA PHE A 149 7.56 -1.58 -16.43
C PHE A 149 8.42 -2.47 -15.53
N GLY A 150 9.73 -2.18 -15.43
CA GLY A 150 10.63 -2.88 -14.53
C GLY A 150 10.18 -2.79 -13.06
N LEU A 151 9.85 -1.58 -12.58
CA LEU A 151 9.37 -1.39 -11.21
C LEU A 151 8.01 -2.04 -10.96
N ILE A 152 7.09 -2.00 -11.95
CA ILE A 152 5.78 -2.67 -11.83
C ILE A 152 5.96 -4.18 -11.68
N ILE A 153 6.83 -4.81 -12.48
CA ILE A 153 7.12 -6.25 -12.34
C ILE A 153 7.70 -6.55 -10.96
N LEU A 154 8.68 -5.77 -10.52
CA LEU A 154 9.35 -5.98 -9.25
C LEU A 154 8.37 -5.91 -8.07
N TYR A 155 7.58 -4.84 -8.00
CA TYR A 155 6.60 -4.67 -6.92
C TYR A 155 5.47 -5.67 -7.00
N THR A 156 5.06 -6.08 -8.20
CA THR A 156 4.10 -7.18 -8.38
C THR A 156 4.66 -8.47 -7.80
N ALA A 157 5.91 -8.83 -8.11
CA ALA A 157 6.54 -10.05 -7.61
C ALA A 157 6.68 -10.04 -6.07
N PHE A 158 7.13 -8.93 -5.48
CA PHE A 158 7.25 -8.82 -4.03
C PHE A 158 5.90 -8.88 -3.30
N ASN A 159 4.85 -8.28 -3.86
CA ASN A 159 3.53 -8.27 -3.27
C ASN A 159 2.71 -9.54 -3.55
N LEU A 160 3.12 -10.35 -4.53
CA LEU A 160 2.37 -11.54 -4.94
C LEU A 160 2.27 -12.56 -3.80
N SER A 161 3.35 -12.79 -3.07
CA SER A 161 3.36 -13.75 -1.95
C SER A 161 2.36 -13.36 -0.84
N LEU A 162 2.32 -12.09 -0.46
CA LEU A 162 1.35 -11.57 0.48
C LEU A 162 -0.08 -11.70 -0.04
N SER A 163 -0.27 -11.34 -1.32
CA SER A 163 -1.57 -11.39 -1.97
C SER A 163 -2.14 -12.81 -2.03
N VAL A 164 -1.32 -13.80 -2.42
CA VAL A 164 -1.73 -15.20 -2.42
C VAL A 164 -2.17 -15.66 -1.04
N TRP A 165 -1.38 -15.32 -0.02
CA TRP A 165 -1.65 -15.76 1.35
C TRP A 165 -2.93 -15.14 1.92
N LEU A 166 -3.09 -13.82 1.79
CA LEU A 166 -4.30 -13.13 2.25
C LEU A 166 -5.54 -13.60 1.50
N MET A 167 -5.46 -13.63 0.16
CA MET A 167 -6.60 -14.03 -0.66
C MET A 167 -7.01 -15.46 -0.44
N LYS A 168 -6.06 -16.36 -0.13
CA LYS A 168 -6.40 -17.74 0.23
C LYS A 168 -7.27 -17.80 1.47
N GLY A 169 -6.95 -17.03 2.52
CA GLY A 169 -7.80 -16.94 3.71
C GLY A 169 -9.22 -16.49 3.38
N PHE A 170 -9.36 -15.41 2.60
CA PHE A 170 -10.67 -14.90 2.20
C PHE A 170 -11.46 -15.87 1.31
N ILE A 171 -10.81 -16.63 0.42
CA ILE A 171 -11.47 -17.60 -0.46
C ILE A 171 -11.84 -18.85 0.34
N ASP A 172 -11.04 -19.27 1.29
CA ASP A 172 -11.35 -20.42 2.16
C ASP A 172 -12.62 -20.17 3.01
N ASP A 173 -12.86 -18.90 3.40
CA ASP A 173 -14.06 -18.50 4.14
C ASP A 173 -15.35 -18.53 3.28
N ILE A 174 -15.25 -18.61 1.95
CA ILE A 174 -16.40 -18.73 1.07
C ILE A 174 -16.87 -20.20 1.04
N PRO A 175 -18.12 -20.51 1.48
CA PRO A 175 -18.61 -21.88 1.52
C PRO A 175 -18.58 -22.54 0.12
N PRO A 176 -18.01 -23.77 0.00
CA PRO A 176 -17.95 -24.50 -1.27
C PRO A 176 -19.32 -24.79 -1.90
N ALA A 177 -20.36 -24.84 -1.08
CA ALA A 177 -21.74 -25.09 -1.53
C ALA A 177 -22.22 -24.15 -2.66
N PHE A 178 -21.71 -22.89 -2.71
CA PHE A 178 -22.05 -21.98 -3.81
C PHE A 178 -21.47 -22.45 -5.15
N GLU A 179 -20.31 -23.06 -5.13
CA GLU A 179 -19.64 -23.56 -6.32
C GLU A 179 -20.25 -24.90 -6.75
N GLU A 180 -20.55 -25.77 -5.76
CA GLU A 180 -21.17 -27.07 -5.99
C GLU A 180 -22.56 -26.93 -6.64
N ALA A 181 -23.39 -26.01 -6.12
CA ALA A 181 -24.68 -25.71 -6.71
C ALA A 181 -24.55 -25.25 -8.18
N ALA A 182 -23.62 -24.33 -8.44
CA ALA A 182 -23.39 -23.84 -9.79
C ALA A 182 -22.82 -24.91 -10.75
N LEU A 183 -22.04 -25.87 -10.23
CA LEU A 183 -21.55 -27.01 -11.02
C LEU A 183 -22.70 -27.96 -11.41
N VAL A 184 -23.68 -28.20 -10.52
CA VAL A 184 -24.87 -28.96 -10.79
C VAL A 184 -25.72 -28.29 -11.87
N ASP A 185 -25.78 -26.93 -11.86
CA ASP A 185 -26.44 -26.14 -12.90
C ASP A 185 -25.69 -26.13 -14.25
N GLY A 186 -24.52 -26.81 -14.34
CA GLY A 186 -23.75 -26.96 -15.57
C GLY A 186 -22.80 -25.81 -15.87
N TYR A 187 -22.55 -24.89 -14.92
CA TYR A 187 -21.60 -23.78 -15.13
C TYR A 187 -20.14 -24.27 -15.11
N SER A 188 -19.31 -23.71 -15.99
CA SER A 188 -17.87 -24.01 -16.01
C SER A 188 -17.15 -23.39 -14.82
N ARG A 189 -16.02 -24.00 -14.40
CA ARG A 189 -15.17 -23.51 -13.31
C ARG A 189 -14.76 -22.03 -13.48
N MET A 190 -14.44 -21.61 -14.70
CA MET A 190 -14.07 -20.22 -14.98
C MET A 190 -15.27 -19.27 -14.84
N HIS A 191 -16.47 -19.70 -15.21
CA HIS A 191 -17.70 -18.93 -14.99
C HIS A 191 -17.97 -18.76 -13.49
N ILE A 192 -17.88 -19.84 -12.72
CA ILE A 192 -18.03 -19.84 -11.26
C ILE A 192 -17.02 -18.91 -10.61
N PHE A 193 -15.73 -19.01 -10.98
CA PHE A 193 -14.71 -18.13 -10.48
C PHE A 193 -15.06 -16.64 -10.69
N ARG A 194 -15.38 -16.27 -11.94
CA ARG A 194 -15.62 -14.86 -12.30
C ARG A 194 -16.94 -14.30 -11.77
N ARG A 195 -18.00 -15.10 -11.74
CA ARG A 195 -19.36 -14.64 -11.42
C ARG A 195 -19.80 -14.92 -9.99
N ILE A 196 -19.17 -15.86 -9.31
CA ILE A 196 -19.54 -16.24 -7.95
C ILE A 196 -18.43 -15.91 -6.95
N ILE A 197 -17.21 -16.39 -7.21
CA ILE A 197 -16.12 -16.26 -6.25
C ILE A 197 -15.55 -14.84 -6.23
N VAL A 198 -15.15 -14.29 -7.38
CA VAL A 198 -14.56 -12.94 -7.44
C VAL A 198 -15.47 -11.88 -6.80
N PRO A 199 -16.77 -11.79 -7.10
CA PRO A 199 -17.63 -10.80 -6.44
C PRO A 199 -17.74 -10.97 -4.92
N ARG A 200 -17.71 -12.20 -4.41
CA ARG A 200 -17.70 -12.47 -2.96
C ARG A 200 -16.35 -12.18 -2.31
N ALA A 201 -15.28 -12.32 -3.07
CA ALA A 201 -13.92 -12.04 -2.61
C ALA A 201 -13.53 -10.55 -2.66
N VAL A 202 -14.36 -9.66 -3.26
CA VAL A 202 -14.08 -8.21 -3.36
C VAL A 202 -13.69 -7.57 -2.04
N PRO A 203 -14.35 -7.84 -0.89
CA PRO A 203 -13.88 -7.28 0.39
C PRO A 203 -12.44 -7.70 0.72
N GLY A 204 -12.10 -8.98 0.52
CA GLY A 204 -10.75 -9.49 0.68
C GLY A 204 -9.75 -8.87 -0.30
N MET A 205 -10.13 -8.73 -1.57
CA MET A 205 -9.32 -8.06 -2.59
C MET A 205 -9.04 -6.60 -2.21
N SER A 206 -10.02 -5.89 -1.65
CA SER A 206 -9.86 -4.50 -1.22
C SER A 206 -8.86 -4.38 -0.06
N VAL A 207 -8.98 -5.23 0.94
CA VAL A 207 -8.03 -5.28 2.06
C VAL A 207 -6.61 -5.62 1.56
N THR A 208 -6.49 -6.64 0.72
CA THR A 208 -5.21 -7.05 0.13
C THR A 208 -4.60 -5.92 -0.72
N ALA A 209 -5.42 -5.21 -1.49
CA ALA A 209 -4.98 -4.07 -2.29
C ALA A 209 -4.41 -2.93 -1.43
N VAL A 210 -5.04 -2.63 -0.28
CA VAL A 210 -4.52 -1.64 0.66
C VAL A 210 -3.13 -2.05 1.17
N PHE A 211 -2.93 -3.29 1.59
CA PHE A 211 -1.63 -3.77 2.04
C PHE A 211 -0.57 -3.73 0.94
N CYS A 212 -0.90 -4.19 -0.27
CA CYS A 212 0.01 -4.13 -1.42
C CYS A 212 0.37 -2.68 -1.80
N MET A 213 -0.62 -1.78 -1.77
CA MET A 213 -0.41 -0.36 -2.08
C MET A 213 0.48 0.33 -1.04
N ILE A 214 0.26 0.07 0.26
CA ILE A 214 1.11 0.58 1.34
C ILE A 214 2.56 0.09 1.15
N SER A 215 2.75 -1.19 0.83
CA SER A 215 4.08 -1.74 0.56
C SER A 215 4.74 -1.04 -0.62
N ALA A 216 4.07 -0.94 -1.77
CA ALA A 216 4.60 -0.30 -2.98
C ALA A 216 4.84 1.22 -2.81
N TRP A 217 4.07 1.89 -1.94
CA TRP A 217 4.20 3.31 -1.69
C TRP A 217 5.39 3.66 -0.80
N ASN A 218 5.75 2.76 0.11
CA ASN A 218 6.82 2.97 1.10
C ASN A 218 8.21 2.52 0.61
N GLU A 219 8.30 1.84 -0.53
CA GLU A 219 9.56 1.43 -1.17
C GLU A 219 10.13 2.59 -2.02
#